data_f83faad770a3e0e307d5902300246b32
#
_entry.id   f83faad770a3e0e307d5902300246b32
#
_cell.length_a   1.000
_cell.length_b   1.000
_cell.length_c   1.000
_cell.angle_alpha   90.00
_cell.angle_beta   90.00
_cell.angle_gamma   90.00
#
_symmetry.space_group_name_H-M   'P 1'
#
loop_
_entity.id
_entity.type
_entity.pdbx_description
1 polymer ?
#
loop_
_entity_poly.entity_id
_entity_poly.type
_entity_poly.pdbx_seq_one_letter_code
_entity_poly.pdbx_strand_id
1 'polypeptide(L)'
;MPRRSCWIFSLTLLLASLASCGADDNTYSSLRLAIYIDNSTHQDATLATAMNAASPGVFCRVSYEASSRSFVFASNQGQQSKSRLNAKETEMGFYGRIGMNNGIIVGYGNLSTGASGAYTFYAYDAQCPNCFDYNAIPVKSYPLTMNTAGIATCAKCTRQYNMNTGGNCVNDSGKGLTTYRSSTTGALGYLVVN
;
A
#
# COMPACT_ATOMS: atom_id res chain seq x y z
N MET A 1 -47.64 47.47 -3.09
CA MET A 1 -46.35 47.84 -3.69
C MET A 1 -45.25 47.63 -2.65
N PRO A 2 -44.11 47.05 -2.94
CA PRO A 2 -43.64 46.31 -4.11
C PRO A 2 -43.16 44.86 -3.76
N ARG A 3 -43.44 43.95 -4.69
CA ARG A 3 -42.98 42.55 -4.68
C ARG A 3 -41.66 42.44 -5.48
N ARG A 4 -40.50 42.84 -4.96
CA ARG A 4 -39.23 42.69 -5.70
C ARG A 4 -38.04 42.15 -4.90
N SER A 5 -38.20 41.73 -3.63
CA SER A 5 -37.06 41.27 -2.81
C SER A 5 -36.91 39.77 -2.68
N CYS A 6 -37.78 38.94 -3.25
CA CYS A 6 -37.75 37.46 -3.01
C CYS A 6 -36.95 36.69 -4.04
N TRP A 7 -36.53 37.27 -5.16
CA TRP A 7 -35.84 36.57 -6.25
C TRP A 7 -34.32 36.58 -6.14
N ILE A 8 -33.74 37.49 -5.36
CA ILE A 8 -32.28 37.59 -5.22
C ILE A 8 -31.73 36.61 -4.20
N PHE A 9 -32.51 36.24 -3.18
CA PHE A 9 -32.11 35.24 -2.18
C PHE A 9 -32.11 33.78 -2.68
N SER A 10 -32.91 33.46 -3.70
CA SER A 10 -32.97 32.12 -4.25
C SER A 10 -31.81 31.80 -5.21
N LEU A 11 -31.20 32.83 -5.81
CA LEU A 11 -30.08 32.63 -6.77
C LEU A 11 -28.72 32.49 -6.07
N THR A 12 -28.56 33.09 -4.88
CA THR A 12 -27.33 33.00 -4.10
C THR A 12 -27.19 31.63 -3.37
N LEU A 13 -28.29 30.95 -3.07
CA LEU A 13 -28.27 29.65 -2.44
C LEU A 13 -27.92 28.50 -3.43
N LEU A 14 -28.14 28.72 -4.73
CA LEU A 14 -27.84 27.72 -5.77
C LEU A 14 -26.38 27.74 -6.23
N LEU A 15 -25.62 28.79 -5.96
CA LEU A 15 -24.20 28.89 -6.30
C LEU A 15 -23.26 28.30 -5.21
N ALA A 16 -23.77 28.05 -3.99
CA ALA A 16 -22.97 27.52 -2.90
C ALA A 16 -22.82 25.99 -2.93
N SER A 17 -23.54 25.28 -3.82
CA SER A 17 -23.51 23.82 -3.91
C SER A 17 -22.54 23.25 -4.94
N LEU A 18 -21.72 24.08 -5.61
CA LEU A 18 -20.75 23.64 -6.62
C LEU A 18 -19.28 23.62 -6.13
N ALA A 19 -19.04 23.86 -4.85
CA ALA A 19 -17.69 23.90 -4.28
C ALA A 19 -17.34 22.62 -3.49
N SER A 20 -17.91 21.47 -3.83
CA SER A 20 -17.53 20.21 -3.22
C SER A 20 -17.16 19.19 -4.29
N CYS A 21 -16.02 19.39 -4.91
CA CYS A 21 -15.31 18.36 -5.64
C CYS A 21 -13.80 18.61 -5.53
N GLY A 22 -13.28 18.57 -4.33
CA GLY A 22 -11.89 18.29 -4.06
C GLY A 22 -11.79 16.79 -3.81
N ALA A 23 -11.95 15.98 -4.84
CA ALA A 23 -11.47 14.61 -4.76
C ALA A 23 -9.95 14.72 -4.69
N ASP A 24 -9.36 14.34 -3.56
CA ASP A 24 -7.93 14.08 -3.47
C ASP A 24 -7.61 12.93 -4.43
N ASP A 25 -7.27 13.25 -5.67
CA ASP A 25 -6.86 12.30 -6.71
C ASP A 25 -5.48 11.66 -6.42
N ASN A 26 -4.88 11.93 -5.27
CA ASN A 26 -3.57 11.43 -4.87
C ASN A 26 -3.64 10.25 -3.87
N THR A 27 -4.57 9.34 -4.06
CA THR A 27 -4.62 8.11 -3.25
C THR A 27 -3.38 7.23 -3.46
N TYR A 28 -2.72 7.32 -4.61
CA TYR A 28 -1.58 6.49 -4.96
C TYR A 28 -0.31 7.31 -5.15
N SER A 29 0.83 6.68 -4.87
CA SER A 29 2.15 7.26 -5.09
C SER A 29 2.38 7.62 -6.57
N SER A 30 3.02 8.75 -6.82
CA SER A 30 3.52 9.12 -8.15
C SER A 30 4.82 8.37 -8.53
N LEU A 31 5.44 7.67 -7.59
CA LEU A 31 6.61 6.84 -7.88
C LEU A 31 6.20 5.68 -8.77
N ARG A 32 6.81 5.63 -9.96
CA ARG A 32 6.57 4.52 -10.89
C ARG A 32 7.30 3.28 -10.39
N LEU A 33 6.52 2.28 -10.02
CA LEU A 33 6.98 0.93 -9.77
C LEU A 33 6.57 0.03 -10.93
N ALA A 34 7.31 -1.05 -11.13
CA ALA A 34 6.97 -2.12 -12.07
C ALA A 34 7.41 -3.43 -11.41
N ILE A 35 6.66 -3.87 -10.42
CA ILE A 35 6.94 -5.12 -9.71
C ILE A 35 5.99 -6.17 -10.25
N TYR A 36 6.55 -7.28 -10.71
CA TYR A 36 5.85 -8.48 -11.13
C TYR A 36 6.50 -9.68 -10.45
N ILE A 37 5.73 -10.41 -9.69
CA ILE A 37 6.17 -11.65 -9.03
C ILE A 37 5.21 -12.77 -9.39
N ASP A 38 5.75 -13.84 -9.96
CA ASP A 38 5.01 -15.03 -10.34
C ASP A 38 5.06 -16.08 -9.24
N ASN A 39 4.10 -16.05 -8.31
CA ASN A 39 4.06 -17.01 -7.23
C ASN A 39 3.64 -18.42 -7.67
N SER A 40 3.16 -18.61 -8.89
CA SER A 40 2.95 -19.95 -9.44
C SER A 40 4.28 -20.71 -9.65
N THR A 41 5.35 -19.95 -9.93
CA THR A 41 6.71 -20.48 -10.07
C THR A 41 7.44 -20.53 -8.73
N HIS A 42 7.32 -19.51 -7.89
CA HIS A 42 7.97 -19.47 -6.58
C HIS A 42 7.35 -20.43 -5.58
N GLN A 43 6.04 -20.65 -5.64
CA GLN A 43 5.26 -21.46 -4.71
C GLN A 43 5.53 -21.10 -3.23
N ASP A 44 5.79 -19.81 -3.00
CA ASP A 44 6.13 -19.29 -1.69
C ASP A 44 4.88 -19.14 -0.82
N ALA A 45 4.84 -19.88 0.29
CA ALA A 45 3.69 -19.92 1.18
C ALA A 45 3.49 -18.61 1.96
N THR A 46 4.57 -17.88 2.26
CA THR A 46 4.50 -16.59 2.97
C THR A 46 3.82 -15.55 2.12
N LEU A 47 4.23 -15.43 0.85
CA LEU A 47 3.59 -14.54 -0.11
C LEU A 47 2.17 -15.02 -0.45
N ALA A 48 1.98 -16.33 -0.67
CA ALA A 48 0.68 -16.93 -0.99
C ALA A 48 -0.39 -16.58 0.04
N THR A 49 -0.05 -16.62 1.33
CA THR A 49 -1.01 -16.30 2.40
C THR A 49 -1.47 -14.85 2.32
N ALA A 50 -0.57 -13.90 2.06
CA ALA A 50 -0.92 -12.49 1.92
C ALA A 50 -1.72 -12.20 0.62
N MET A 51 -1.52 -13.00 -0.43
CA MET A 51 -2.25 -12.91 -1.69
C MET A 51 -3.59 -13.67 -1.69
N ASN A 52 -3.94 -14.32 -0.58
CA ASN A 52 -5.17 -15.09 -0.45
C ASN A 52 -6.28 -14.25 0.19
N ALA A 53 -7.36 -13.99 -0.56
CA ALA A 53 -8.52 -13.26 -0.05
C ALA A 53 -9.23 -13.96 1.14
N ALA A 54 -9.01 -15.26 1.34
CA ALA A 54 -9.51 -15.99 2.50
C ALA A 54 -8.64 -15.81 3.77
N SER A 55 -7.54 -15.04 3.68
CA SER A 55 -6.63 -14.75 4.79
C SER A 55 -6.54 -13.23 5.05
N PRO A 56 -7.67 -12.51 5.25
CA PRO A 56 -7.65 -11.07 5.46
C PRO A 56 -6.90 -10.71 6.76
N GLY A 57 -6.18 -9.59 6.74
CA GLY A 57 -5.32 -9.14 7.84
C GLY A 57 -3.92 -9.74 7.84
N VAL A 58 -3.62 -10.66 6.91
CA VAL A 58 -2.27 -11.15 6.68
C VAL A 58 -1.57 -10.26 5.66
N PHE A 59 -0.44 -9.68 6.06
CA PHE A 59 0.40 -8.83 5.23
C PHE A 59 1.79 -9.44 5.10
N CYS A 60 2.39 -9.27 3.92
CA CYS A 60 3.73 -9.72 3.61
C CYS A 60 4.58 -8.53 3.15
N ARG A 61 5.69 -8.30 3.84
CA ARG A 61 6.74 -7.41 3.33
C ARG A 61 7.55 -8.16 2.28
N VAL A 62 7.67 -7.56 1.11
CA VAL A 62 8.50 -8.03 0.01
C VAL A 62 9.69 -7.11 -0.11
N SER A 63 10.90 -7.68 -0.11
CA SER A 63 12.15 -6.97 -0.34
C SER A 63 13.07 -7.81 -1.24
N TYR A 64 14.16 -7.21 -1.71
CA TYR A 64 15.14 -7.88 -2.57
C TYR A 64 16.50 -7.96 -1.89
N GLU A 65 17.10 -9.13 -1.94
CA GLU A 65 18.46 -9.36 -1.50
C GLU A 65 19.38 -9.58 -2.70
N ALA A 66 20.24 -8.61 -2.96
CA ALA A 66 21.09 -8.60 -4.15
C ALA A 66 22.14 -9.72 -4.14
N SER A 67 22.70 -10.05 -2.98
CA SER A 67 23.75 -11.08 -2.83
C SER A 67 23.29 -12.45 -3.29
N SER A 68 22.03 -12.81 -3.06
CA SER A 68 21.43 -14.08 -3.46
C SER A 68 20.53 -13.98 -4.68
N ARG A 69 20.31 -12.76 -5.20
CA ARG A 69 19.34 -12.46 -6.27
C ARG A 69 17.95 -13.03 -5.96
N SER A 70 17.48 -12.76 -4.76
CA SER A 70 16.24 -13.36 -4.24
C SER A 70 15.28 -12.30 -3.73
N PHE A 71 13.99 -12.56 -3.88
CA PHE A 71 12.97 -11.93 -3.06
C PHE A 71 13.04 -12.50 -1.64
N VAL A 72 12.82 -11.63 -0.67
CA VAL A 72 12.66 -11.99 0.74
C VAL A 72 11.25 -11.61 1.14
N PHE A 73 10.51 -12.57 1.66
CA PHE A 73 9.13 -12.43 2.12
C PHE A 73 9.09 -12.52 3.64
N ALA A 74 8.46 -11.56 4.28
CA ALA A 74 8.31 -11.55 5.74
C ALA A 74 6.86 -11.18 6.11
N SER A 75 6.14 -12.15 6.68
CA SER A 75 4.75 -11.98 7.10
C SER A 75 4.63 -11.23 8.43
N ASN A 76 3.55 -10.47 8.61
CA ASN A 76 3.18 -9.93 9.91
C ASN A 76 2.77 -11.03 10.93
N GLN A 77 2.68 -12.28 10.52
CA GLN A 77 2.44 -13.46 11.38
C GLN A 77 3.74 -14.16 11.80
N GLY A 78 4.91 -13.57 11.49
CA GLY A 78 6.23 -14.08 11.90
C GLY A 78 6.87 -15.08 10.94
N GLN A 79 6.21 -15.48 9.84
CA GLN A 79 6.84 -16.33 8.82
C GLN A 79 7.82 -15.53 8.00
N GLN A 80 8.92 -16.15 7.63
CA GLN A 80 9.90 -15.65 6.67
C GLN A 80 10.26 -16.72 5.66
N SER A 81 10.45 -16.30 4.42
CA SER A 81 10.89 -17.16 3.32
C SER A 81 11.69 -16.35 2.31
N LYS A 82 12.32 -17.05 1.38
CA LYS A 82 13.17 -16.46 0.36
C LYS A 82 13.09 -17.30 -0.90
N SER A 83 12.93 -16.64 -2.03
CA SER A 83 12.89 -17.30 -3.32
C SER A 83 13.73 -16.55 -4.35
N ARG A 84 14.54 -17.29 -5.11
CA ARG A 84 15.41 -16.73 -6.14
C ARG A 84 14.58 -16.25 -7.31
N LEU A 85 14.99 -15.12 -7.94
CA LEU A 85 14.37 -14.63 -9.16
C LEU A 85 14.38 -15.72 -10.23
N ASN A 86 13.24 -15.89 -10.89
CA ASN A 86 13.13 -16.76 -12.06
C ASN A 86 13.66 -16.07 -13.33
N ALA A 87 13.74 -16.82 -14.45
CA ALA A 87 14.26 -16.30 -15.71
C ALA A 87 13.44 -15.10 -16.21
N LYS A 88 12.10 -15.19 -16.15
CA LYS A 88 11.18 -14.14 -16.63
C LYS A 88 11.34 -12.84 -15.84
N GLU A 89 11.44 -12.91 -14.53
CA GLU A 89 11.67 -11.74 -13.66
C GLU A 89 13.02 -11.09 -13.93
N THR A 90 14.03 -11.91 -14.24
CA THR A 90 15.36 -11.45 -14.65
C THR A 90 15.30 -10.77 -16.01
N GLU A 91 14.57 -11.33 -16.99
CA GLU A 91 14.40 -10.78 -18.34
C GLU A 91 13.59 -9.47 -18.35
N MET A 92 12.57 -9.37 -17.51
CA MET A 92 11.77 -8.15 -17.34
C MET A 92 12.57 -6.98 -16.73
N GLY A 93 13.84 -7.20 -16.44
CA GLY A 93 14.73 -6.15 -15.95
C GLY A 93 14.40 -5.72 -14.54
N PHE A 94 14.17 -6.68 -13.65
CA PHE A 94 14.04 -6.36 -12.23
C PHE A 94 15.33 -5.72 -11.71
N TYR A 95 15.33 -4.41 -11.63
CA TYR A 95 16.52 -3.61 -11.24
C TYR A 95 16.69 -3.49 -9.71
N GLY A 96 16.11 -4.41 -8.94
CA GLY A 96 16.23 -4.41 -7.48
C GLY A 96 15.50 -3.25 -6.79
N ARG A 97 14.66 -2.52 -7.52
CA ARG A 97 13.88 -1.44 -6.92
C ARG A 97 12.52 -1.94 -6.47
N ILE A 98 12.38 -2.19 -5.18
CA ILE A 98 11.11 -2.52 -4.53
C ILE A 98 10.73 -1.35 -3.62
N GLY A 99 9.67 -0.63 -3.95
CA GLY A 99 9.26 0.55 -3.21
C GLY A 99 10.29 1.70 -3.29
N MET A 100 10.21 2.61 -2.35
CA MET A 100 11.12 3.77 -2.27
C MET A 100 12.52 3.38 -1.81
N ASN A 101 12.62 2.36 -0.93
CA ASN A 101 13.90 1.92 -0.37
C ASN A 101 13.86 0.43 -0.01
N ASN A 102 13.80 -0.40 -1.04
CA ASN A 102 13.85 -1.87 -0.96
C ASN A 102 12.79 -2.49 -0.02
N GLY A 103 11.55 -2.11 -0.20
CA GLY A 103 10.46 -2.77 0.51
C GLY A 103 9.07 -2.26 0.16
N ILE A 104 8.17 -3.19 -0.09
CA ILE A 104 6.72 -2.96 -0.12
C ILE A 104 6.04 -3.92 0.86
N ILE A 105 4.83 -3.58 1.28
CA ILE A 105 3.98 -4.43 2.12
C ILE A 105 2.70 -4.68 1.34
N VAL A 106 2.34 -5.95 1.13
CA VAL A 106 1.14 -6.33 0.38
C VAL A 106 0.25 -7.25 1.20
N GLY A 107 -1.06 -7.19 0.98
CA GLY A 107 -2.02 -8.09 1.63
C GLY A 107 -3.45 -7.59 1.55
N TYR A 108 -4.39 -8.47 1.90
CA TYR A 108 -5.79 -8.11 2.04
C TYR A 108 -6.06 -7.50 3.42
N GLY A 109 -6.68 -6.31 3.44
CA GLY A 109 -7.23 -5.76 4.69
C GLY A 109 -8.34 -6.65 5.24
N ASN A 110 -8.59 -6.57 6.55
CA ASN A 110 -9.62 -7.37 7.21
C ASN A 110 -10.98 -6.67 7.33
N LEU A 111 -11.11 -5.46 6.79
CA LEU A 111 -12.37 -4.76 6.70
C LEU A 111 -12.97 -4.98 5.32
N SER A 112 -14.12 -5.63 5.27
CA SER A 112 -14.85 -5.82 4.01
C SER A 112 -15.44 -4.49 3.53
N THR A 113 -15.35 -4.24 2.24
CA THR A 113 -15.86 -3.03 1.60
C THR A 113 -17.02 -3.33 0.66
N GLY A 114 -18.06 -2.50 0.74
CA GLY A 114 -19.23 -2.58 -0.13
C GLY A 114 -20.18 -3.74 0.16
N ALA A 115 -21.26 -3.81 -0.62
CA ALA A 115 -22.32 -4.81 -0.47
C ALA A 115 -21.89 -6.26 -0.81
N SER A 116 -20.77 -6.43 -1.51
CA SER A 116 -20.23 -7.74 -1.88
C SER A 116 -19.46 -8.44 -0.76
N GLY A 117 -19.15 -7.74 0.34
CA GLY A 117 -18.33 -8.29 1.43
C GLY A 117 -16.88 -8.59 1.02
N ALA A 118 -16.42 -8.08 -0.11
CA ALA A 118 -15.07 -8.33 -0.61
C ALA A 118 -14.01 -7.55 0.21
N TYR A 119 -12.85 -8.14 0.39
CA TYR A 119 -11.71 -7.49 1.01
C TYR A 119 -10.88 -6.74 -0.04
N THR A 120 -10.31 -5.60 0.36
CA THR A 120 -9.45 -4.81 -0.52
C THR A 120 -8.01 -5.30 -0.43
N PHE A 121 -7.38 -5.53 -1.57
CA PHE A 121 -5.94 -5.83 -1.65
C PHE A 121 -5.15 -4.52 -1.70
N TYR A 122 -4.21 -4.39 -0.80
CA TYR A 122 -3.37 -3.20 -0.64
C TYR A 122 -1.91 -3.48 -0.96
N ALA A 123 -1.21 -2.45 -1.43
CA ALA A 123 0.24 -2.40 -1.48
C ALA A 123 0.73 -1.05 -0.94
N TYR A 124 1.59 -1.11 0.05
CA TYR A 124 2.17 0.06 0.73
C TYR A 124 3.69 0.07 0.57
N ASP A 125 4.29 1.26 0.64
CA ASP A 125 5.73 1.36 0.85
C ASP A 125 6.10 0.88 2.25
N ALA A 126 7.24 0.22 2.39
CA ALA A 126 7.72 -0.24 3.68
C ALA A 126 8.45 0.84 4.49
N GLN A 127 8.60 2.06 3.96
CA GLN A 127 9.19 3.19 4.65
C GLN A 127 8.13 4.05 5.35
N CYS A 128 8.48 4.65 6.47
CA CYS A 128 7.60 5.57 7.18
C CYS A 128 7.38 6.86 6.36
N PRO A 129 6.14 7.22 5.98
CA PRO A 129 5.86 8.38 5.13
C PRO A 129 6.14 9.73 5.80
N ASN A 130 6.28 9.75 7.13
CA ASN A 130 6.54 10.95 7.91
C ASN A 130 8.02 11.10 8.33
N CYS A 131 8.87 10.09 8.08
CA CYS A 131 10.29 10.12 8.42
C CYS A 131 11.21 9.96 7.22
N PHE A 132 10.75 9.21 6.21
CA PHE A 132 11.53 8.91 5.03
C PHE A 132 11.45 10.06 4.03
N ASP A 133 12.60 10.53 3.59
CA ASP A 133 12.75 11.49 2.50
C ASP A 133 13.57 10.84 1.38
N TYR A 134 12.90 10.62 0.25
CA TYR A 134 13.51 10.03 -0.95
C TYR A 134 14.60 10.91 -1.56
N ASN A 135 14.51 12.25 -1.36
CA ASN A 135 15.44 13.23 -1.92
C ASN A 135 16.61 13.57 -0.98
N ALA A 136 16.62 13.02 0.24
CA ALA A 136 17.69 13.26 1.19
C ALA A 136 19.02 12.65 0.73
N ILE A 137 20.14 13.35 0.97
CA ILE A 137 21.49 12.87 0.68
C ILE A 137 22.33 12.94 1.96
N PRO A 138 22.75 11.80 2.53
CA PRO A 138 22.43 10.44 2.14
C PRO A 138 20.98 10.05 2.49
N VAL A 139 20.40 9.16 1.70
CA VAL A 139 19.08 8.58 2.00
C VAL A 139 19.15 7.80 3.31
N LYS A 140 18.27 8.12 4.26
CA LYS A 140 18.15 7.40 5.53
C LYS A 140 16.92 6.51 5.51
N SER A 141 17.10 5.24 5.89
CA SER A 141 16.02 4.26 5.94
C SER A 141 15.25 4.34 7.26
N TYR A 142 13.92 4.32 7.17
CA TYR A 142 12.99 4.26 8.30
C TYR A 142 11.94 3.19 8.08
N PRO A 143 12.34 1.91 8.05
CA PRO A 143 11.44 0.81 7.75
C PRO A 143 10.38 0.66 8.84
N LEU A 144 9.18 0.28 8.41
CA LEU A 144 8.08 -0.03 9.29
C LEU A 144 8.20 -1.48 9.80
N THR A 145 7.80 -1.70 11.04
CA THR A 145 7.59 -3.03 11.62
C THR A 145 6.10 -3.34 11.65
N MET A 146 5.72 -4.56 11.34
CA MET A 146 4.34 -5.02 11.30
C MET A 146 4.03 -5.92 12.50
N ASN A 147 2.83 -5.79 13.07
CA ASN A 147 2.34 -6.73 14.08
C ASN A 147 1.20 -7.60 13.52
N THR A 148 0.81 -8.61 14.29
CA THR A 148 -0.23 -9.58 13.91
C THR A 148 -1.62 -8.97 13.74
N ALA A 149 -1.87 -7.78 14.31
CA ALA A 149 -3.13 -7.05 14.16
C ALA A 149 -3.19 -6.22 12.86
N GLY A 150 -2.15 -6.25 12.01
CA GLY A 150 -2.10 -5.47 10.78
C GLY A 150 -1.78 -3.99 11.02
N ILE A 151 -1.08 -3.68 12.11
CA ILE A 151 -0.56 -2.34 12.39
C ILE A 151 0.92 -2.28 12.03
N ALA A 152 1.27 -1.29 11.21
CA ALA A 152 2.66 -0.96 10.90
C ALA A 152 3.14 0.19 11.79
N THR A 153 4.32 0.06 12.40
CA THR A 153 4.86 1.04 13.35
C THR A 153 6.24 1.53 12.90
N CYS A 154 6.47 2.83 12.99
CA CYS A 154 7.76 3.44 12.77
C CYS A 154 8.54 3.54 14.08
N ALA A 155 9.72 2.94 14.15
CA ALA A 155 10.58 3.02 15.35
C ALA A 155 11.11 4.45 15.62
N LYS A 156 11.19 5.32 14.59
CA LYS A 156 11.74 6.68 14.72
C LYS A 156 10.74 7.66 15.32
N CYS A 157 9.49 7.69 14.80
CA CYS A 157 8.48 8.66 15.22
C CYS A 157 7.30 8.04 15.99
N THR A 158 7.35 6.74 16.25
CA THR A 158 6.35 5.97 16.97
C THR A 158 4.94 5.98 16.37
N ARG A 159 4.77 6.56 15.17
CA ARG A 159 3.49 6.55 14.44
C ARG A 159 3.10 5.14 14.06
N GLN A 160 1.81 4.90 14.18
CA GLN A 160 1.17 3.62 13.87
C GLN A 160 0.19 3.80 12.71
N TYR A 161 0.16 2.84 11.81
CA TYR A 161 -0.63 2.87 10.60
C TYR A 161 -1.47 1.60 10.49
N ASN A 162 -2.76 1.76 10.25
CA ASN A 162 -3.65 0.61 10.08
C ASN A 162 -3.65 0.15 8.63
N MET A 163 -2.97 -0.95 8.36
CA MET A 163 -2.88 -1.54 7.01
C MET A 163 -4.21 -2.15 6.55
N ASN A 164 -5.10 -2.51 7.47
CA ASN A 164 -6.39 -3.10 7.15
C ASN A 164 -7.39 -2.12 6.51
N THR A 165 -7.17 -0.81 6.70
CA THR A 165 -8.12 0.24 6.33
C THR A 165 -7.52 1.34 5.45
N GLY A 166 -6.55 1.00 4.60
CA GLY A 166 -5.94 1.96 3.67
C GLY A 166 -4.70 2.66 4.20
N GLY A 167 -4.13 2.24 5.35
CA GLY A 167 -2.84 2.74 5.83
C GLY A 167 -2.89 4.09 6.54
N ASN A 168 -4.03 4.51 7.05
CA ASN A 168 -4.17 5.74 7.82
C ASN A 168 -3.37 5.70 9.13
N CYS A 169 -2.81 6.85 9.55
CA CYS A 169 -2.18 7.00 10.86
C CYS A 169 -3.25 6.95 11.95
N VAL A 170 -3.05 6.13 13.00
CA VAL A 170 -4.07 5.86 14.02
C VAL A 170 -3.77 6.42 15.40
N ASN A 171 -2.54 6.84 15.67
CA ASN A 171 -2.13 7.33 17.00
C ASN A 171 -1.60 8.76 16.99
N ASP A 172 -1.53 9.41 15.84
CA ASP A 172 -1.05 10.80 15.71
C ASP A 172 -1.59 11.42 14.42
N SER A 173 -1.45 12.72 14.25
CA SER A 173 -1.67 13.38 12.97
C SER A 173 -0.47 13.14 12.04
N GLY A 174 -0.71 13.02 10.74
CA GLY A 174 0.34 12.86 9.76
C GLY A 174 -0.15 12.19 8.48
N LYS A 175 0.77 12.05 7.55
CA LYS A 175 0.50 11.34 6.29
C LYS A 175 0.23 9.87 6.58
N GLY A 176 -0.75 9.28 5.90
CA GLY A 176 -0.94 7.84 5.84
C GLY A 176 0.18 7.14 5.05
N LEU A 177 0.17 5.80 5.04
CA LEU A 177 1.13 5.01 4.27
C LEU A 177 1.11 5.40 2.79
N THR A 178 2.28 5.46 2.18
CA THR A 178 2.39 5.59 0.72
C THR A 178 1.82 4.35 0.06
N THR A 179 0.78 4.51 -0.74
CA THR A 179 0.02 3.42 -1.36
C THR A 179 0.37 3.30 -2.84
N TYR A 180 0.44 2.09 -3.35
CA TYR A 180 0.67 1.76 -4.76
C TYR A 180 -0.56 1.08 -5.36
N ARG A 181 -0.77 1.24 -6.67
CA ARG A 181 -1.73 0.41 -7.39
C ARG A 181 -1.26 -1.02 -7.39
N SER A 182 -2.15 -1.94 -7.06
CA SER A 182 -1.79 -3.34 -6.96
C SER A 182 -2.92 -4.26 -7.35
N SER A 183 -2.57 -5.43 -7.83
CA SER A 183 -3.49 -6.52 -8.10
C SER A 183 -2.82 -7.86 -7.86
N THR A 184 -3.65 -8.87 -7.59
CA THR A 184 -3.21 -10.26 -7.50
C THR A 184 -4.24 -11.17 -8.15
N THR A 185 -3.78 -12.27 -8.73
CA THR A 185 -4.64 -13.33 -9.28
C THR A 185 -4.84 -14.49 -8.28
N GLY A 186 -4.54 -14.25 -7.01
CA GLY A 186 -4.71 -15.21 -5.91
C GLY A 186 -3.40 -15.79 -5.39
N ALA A 187 -3.49 -16.67 -4.40
CA ALA A 187 -2.38 -17.17 -3.60
C ALA A 187 -1.17 -17.69 -4.41
N LEU A 188 -1.43 -18.53 -5.42
CA LEU A 188 -0.40 -19.07 -6.32
C LEU A 188 -0.44 -18.42 -7.70
N GLY A 189 -0.87 -17.16 -7.76
CA GLY A 189 -0.94 -16.38 -8.98
C GLY A 189 0.13 -15.29 -9.06
N TYR A 190 -0.20 -14.23 -9.77
CA TYR A 190 0.68 -13.10 -9.97
C TYR A 190 0.43 -12.00 -8.94
N LEU A 191 1.50 -11.37 -8.49
CA LEU A 191 1.48 -10.07 -7.81
C LEU A 191 1.97 -9.00 -8.80
N VAL A 192 1.17 -7.97 -8.99
CA VAL A 192 1.54 -6.79 -9.78
C VAL A 192 1.41 -5.55 -8.91
N VAL A 193 2.45 -4.72 -8.87
CA VAL A 193 2.44 -3.43 -8.16
C VAL A 193 3.05 -2.34 -9.05
N ASN A 194 2.29 -1.24 -9.25
CA ASN A 194 2.62 -0.13 -10.15
C ASN A 194 2.59 1.21 -9.42
#